data_99e59fbbad1dd443d824e9ba61ae0ea4
#
_entry.id   99e59fbbad1dd443d824e9ba61ae0ea4
#
_cell.length_a   1.000
_cell.length_b   1.000
_cell.length_c   1.000
_cell.angle_alpha   90.00
_cell.angle_beta   90.00
_cell.angle_gamma   90.00
#
_symmetry.space_group_name_H-M   'P 1'
#
loop_
_entity.id
_entity.type
_entity.pdbx_description
1 polymer ?
#
loop_
_entity_poly.entity_id
_entity_poly.type
_entity_poly.pdbx_seq_one_letter_code
_entity_poly.pdbx_strand_id
1 'polypeptide(L)'
;MKFGATTFKTKNASTPIGKKKKEQQIVDLGRLPSQIRPAADFLKLHAKSVSGRVLTKGNQIQVEGLKHKEVRLLLHKFLRHNGLDDHRVLSQSGILEIVPQHIAIHSRHEEWTPPPAAATMPYLFPGTNAPVPTDKRRRKKP
;
A
#
# COMPACT_ATOMS: atom_id res chain seq x y z
N MET A 1 -47.29 -26.03 52.11
CA MET A 1 -46.25 -25.19 51.56
C MET A 1 -45.83 -25.77 50.24
N LYS A 2 -46.18 -25.07 49.12
CA LYS A 2 -45.81 -25.52 47.78
C LYS A 2 -44.62 -24.72 47.33
N PHE A 3 -43.45 -25.36 47.22
CA PHE A 3 -42.28 -24.75 46.66
C PHE A 3 -42.40 -24.83 45.13
N GLY A 4 -42.60 -23.68 44.47
CA GLY A 4 -42.62 -23.59 43.05
C GLY A 4 -41.18 -23.71 42.51
N ALA A 5 -40.91 -24.77 41.76
CA ALA A 5 -39.66 -24.92 41.02
C ALA A 5 -39.64 -23.92 39.85
N THR A 6 -38.83 -22.88 39.97
CA THR A 6 -38.51 -21.97 38.87
C THR A 6 -37.50 -22.64 37.96
N THR A 7 -38.00 -23.19 36.86
CA THR A 7 -37.15 -23.65 35.76
C THR A 7 -36.51 -22.48 35.08
N PHE A 8 -35.22 -22.28 35.32
CA PHE A 8 -34.42 -21.35 34.53
C PHE A 8 -34.21 -21.92 33.13
N LYS A 9 -34.99 -21.38 32.20
CA LYS A 9 -34.86 -21.63 30.78
C LYS A 9 -33.59 -20.92 30.30
N THR A 10 -32.47 -21.62 30.29
CA THR A 10 -31.24 -21.19 29.65
C THR A 10 -31.51 -21.02 28.15
N LYS A 11 -31.72 -19.79 27.73
CA LYS A 11 -31.68 -19.44 26.31
C LYS A 11 -30.27 -19.65 25.84
N ASN A 12 -30.03 -20.73 25.12
CA ASN A 12 -28.83 -20.90 24.31
C ASN A 12 -28.74 -19.70 23.37
N ALA A 13 -27.89 -18.74 23.72
CA ALA A 13 -27.48 -17.71 22.83
C ALA A 13 -26.73 -18.38 21.69
N SER A 14 -27.41 -18.62 20.58
CA SER A 14 -26.78 -18.97 19.33
C SER A 14 -25.77 -17.89 18.99
N THR A 15 -24.51 -18.22 19.11
CA THR A 15 -23.36 -17.40 18.64
C THR A 15 -23.64 -16.97 17.21
N PRO A 16 -23.70 -15.69 16.89
CA PRO A 16 -23.91 -15.27 15.52
C PRO A 16 -22.71 -15.74 14.73
N ILE A 17 -22.96 -16.68 13.82
CA ILE A 17 -22.07 -17.16 12.79
C ILE A 17 -21.34 -15.97 12.20
N GLY A 18 -20.02 -16.00 12.26
CA GLY A 18 -19.06 -14.97 11.96
C GLY A 18 -19.50 -13.98 10.89
N LYS A 19 -19.87 -12.79 11.28
CA LYS A 19 -19.89 -11.64 10.38
C LYS A 19 -18.49 -11.54 9.79
N LYS A 20 -18.33 -11.94 8.52
CA LYS A 20 -17.09 -11.72 7.76
C LYS A 20 -16.67 -10.29 8.04
N LYS A 21 -15.54 -10.09 8.71
CA LYS A 21 -14.97 -8.79 8.99
C LYS A 21 -14.89 -8.10 7.64
N LYS A 22 -15.71 -7.09 7.39
CA LYS A 22 -15.66 -6.31 6.16
C LYS A 22 -14.28 -5.67 6.15
N GLU A 23 -13.51 -5.95 5.12
CA GLU A 23 -12.20 -5.34 4.96
C GLU A 23 -12.37 -3.83 4.93
N GLN A 24 -11.75 -3.16 5.87
CA GLN A 24 -11.77 -1.72 5.98
C GLN A 24 -10.47 -1.18 5.45
N GLN A 25 -10.55 -0.31 4.44
CA GLN A 25 -9.41 0.34 3.83
C GLN A 25 -9.39 1.81 4.22
N ILE A 26 -8.22 2.32 4.55
CA ILE A 26 -8.03 3.72 4.93
C ILE A 26 -7.24 4.40 3.81
N VAL A 27 -7.77 5.53 3.35
CA VAL A 27 -7.14 6.41 2.35
C VAL A 27 -6.81 7.73 3.02
N ASP A 28 -5.54 8.11 3.00
CA ASP A 28 -5.07 9.37 3.55
C ASP A 28 -4.83 10.40 2.42
N LEU A 29 -5.52 11.53 2.51
CA LEU A 29 -5.39 12.68 1.62
C LEU A 29 -4.80 13.89 2.36
N GLY A 30 -3.98 13.70 3.37
CA GLY A 30 -3.45 14.78 4.19
C GLY A 30 -2.74 15.88 3.39
N ARG A 31 -2.19 15.54 2.22
CA ARG A 31 -1.52 16.48 1.33
C ARG A 31 -2.44 17.19 0.33
N LEU A 32 -3.67 16.72 0.17
CA LEU A 32 -4.66 17.25 -0.76
C LEU A 32 -6.03 17.47 -0.06
N PRO A 33 -6.11 18.37 0.92
CA PRO A 33 -7.32 18.57 1.69
C PRO A 33 -8.51 19.05 0.83
N SER A 34 -8.26 19.77 -0.25
CA SER A 34 -9.28 20.22 -1.20
C SER A 34 -9.93 19.06 -1.99
N GLN A 35 -9.23 17.95 -2.15
CA GLN A 35 -9.68 16.81 -2.94
C GLN A 35 -10.41 15.72 -2.12
N ILE A 36 -10.54 15.90 -0.82
CA ILE A 36 -11.15 14.90 0.08
C ILE A 36 -12.62 14.66 -0.29
N ARG A 37 -13.39 15.72 -0.47
CA ARG A 37 -14.81 15.63 -0.84
C ARG A 37 -15.02 15.00 -2.22
N PRO A 38 -14.38 15.49 -3.30
CA PRO A 38 -14.53 14.87 -4.63
C PRO A 38 -14.03 13.43 -4.66
N ALA A 39 -12.97 13.09 -3.95
CA ALA A 39 -12.47 11.71 -3.84
C ALA A 39 -13.49 10.81 -3.10
N ALA A 40 -14.09 11.29 -2.01
CA ALA A 40 -15.11 10.54 -1.29
C ALA A 40 -16.34 10.29 -2.14
N ASP A 41 -16.81 11.28 -2.89
CA ASP A 41 -17.98 11.15 -3.76
C ASP A 41 -17.70 10.19 -4.94
N PHE A 42 -16.51 10.26 -5.53
CA PHE A 42 -16.08 9.33 -6.54
C PHE A 42 -16.03 7.87 -6.02
N LEU A 43 -15.47 7.67 -4.84
CA LEU A 43 -15.43 6.35 -4.19
C LEU A 43 -16.84 5.86 -3.83
N LYS A 44 -17.74 6.75 -3.36
CA LYS A 44 -19.15 6.41 -3.08
C LYS A 44 -19.89 5.92 -4.32
N LEU A 45 -19.68 6.56 -5.47
CA LEU A 45 -20.32 6.16 -6.73
C LEU A 45 -19.91 4.72 -7.11
N HIS A 46 -18.63 4.39 -6.95
CA HIS A 46 -18.13 3.07 -7.28
C HIS A 46 -18.39 2.03 -6.18
N ALA A 47 -18.40 2.43 -4.92
CA ALA A 47 -18.71 1.57 -3.80
C ALA A 47 -20.19 1.12 -3.77
N LYS A 48 -21.10 1.90 -4.31
CA LYS A 48 -22.53 1.53 -4.41
C LYS A 48 -22.74 0.24 -5.19
N SER A 49 -21.94 -0.02 -6.21
CA SER A 49 -22.02 -1.25 -7.02
C SER A 49 -21.66 -2.51 -6.23
N VAL A 50 -20.88 -2.39 -5.16
CA VAL A 50 -20.37 -3.50 -4.35
C VAL A 50 -20.92 -3.51 -2.92
N SER A 51 -21.97 -2.76 -2.64
CA SER A 51 -22.55 -2.60 -1.27
C SER A 51 -21.53 -2.10 -0.23
N GLY A 52 -20.55 -1.33 -0.70
CA GLY A 52 -19.55 -0.70 0.14
C GLY A 52 -20.07 0.55 0.85
N ARG A 53 -19.42 0.91 1.95
CA ARG A 53 -19.66 2.16 2.68
C ARG A 53 -18.41 3.02 2.63
N VAL A 54 -18.59 4.31 2.46
CA VAL A 54 -17.52 5.31 2.47
C VAL A 54 -17.80 6.34 3.55
N LEU A 55 -16.88 6.46 4.49
CA LEU A 55 -16.95 7.40 5.60
C LEU A 55 -15.75 8.35 5.52
N THR A 56 -15.98 9.64 5.70
CA THR A 56 -14.92 10.65 5.75
C THR A 56 -14.66 11.06 7.20
N LYS A 57 -13.40 11.01 7.63
CA LYS A 57 -12.95 11.45 8.94
C LYS A 57 -11.76 12.41 8.78
N GLY A 58 -12.02 13.71 8.85
CA GLY A 58 -10.97 14.71 8.63
C GLY A 58 -10.33 14.55 7.26
N ASN A 59 -9.02 14.28 7.25
CA ASN A 59 -8.23 14.08 6.03
C ASN A 59 -8.21 12.64 5.53
N GLN A 60 -8.90 11.73 6.22
CA GLN A 60 -8.93 10.32 5.89
C GLN A 60 -10.29 9.89 5.39
N ILE A 61 -10.30 8.98 4.42
CA ILE A 61 -11.49 8.34 3.90
C ILE A 61 -11.42 6.85 4.27
N GLN A 62 -12.43 6.37 4.98
CA GLN A 62 -12.57 4.95 5.30
C GLN A 62 -13.52 4.30 4.31
N VAL A 63 -13.06 3.27 3.64
CA VAL A 63 -13.84 2.51 2.65
C VAL A 63 -14.02 1.09 3.15
N GLU A 64 -15.26 0.67 3.29
CA GLU A 64 -15.63 -0.69 3.70
C GLU A 64 -16.22 -1.46 2.53
N GLY A 65 -15.88 -2.74 2.42
CA GLY A 65 -16.45 -3.65 1.43
C GLY A 65 -15.73 -3.71 0.08
N LEU A 66 -14.70 -2.91 -0.12
CA LEU A 66 -13.82 -2.95 -1.29
C LEU A 66 -12.46 -3.54 -0.91
N LYS A 67 -11.87 -4.30 -1.83
CA LYS A 67 -10.52 -4.83 -1.65
C LYS A 67 -9.47 -3.72 -1.84
N HIS A 68 -8.34 -3.87 -1.18
CA HIS A 68 -7.23 -2.92 -1.27
C HIS A 68 -6.81 -2.58 -2.72
N LYS A 69 -6.73 -3.60 -3.59
CA LYS A 69 -6.40 -3.42 -5.01
C LYS A 69 -7.44 -2.59 -5.77
N GLU A 70 -8.72 -2.80 -5.47
CA GLU A 70 -9.83 -2.08 -6.09
C GLU A 70 -9.83 -0.60 -5.70
N VAL A 71 -9.67 -0.31 -4.40
CA VAL A 71 -9.57 1.07 -3.91
C VAL A 71 -8.38 1.78 -4.54
N ARG A 72 -7.23 1.12 -4.64
CA ARG A 72 -6.03 1.66 -5.29
C ARG A 72 -6.29 1.99 -6.76
N LEU A 73 -6.94 1.10 -7.51
CA LEU A 73 -7.30 1.34 -8.92
C LEU A 73 -8.27 2.51 -9.07
N LEU A 74 -9.26 2.61 -8.19
CA LEU A 74 -10.21 3.72 -8.18
C LEU A 74 -9.52 5.05 -7.89
N LEU A 75 -8.57 5.08 -6.96
CA LEU A 75 -7.79 6.28 -6.67
C LEU A 75 -6.92 6.70 -7.88
N HIS A 76 -6.30 5.75 -8.59
CA HIS A 76 -5.59 6.08 -9.82
C HIS A 76 -6.50 6.65 -10.91
N LYS A 77 -7.71 6.09 -11.07
CA LYS A 77 -8.72 6.65 -11.98
C LYS A 77 -9.15 8.05 -11.57
N PHE A 78 -9.37 8.26 -10.26
CA PHE A 78 -9.70 9.56 -9.72
C PHE A 78 -8.62 10.61 -9.99
N LEU A 79 -7.35 10.28 -9.76
CA LEU A 79 -6.22 11.19 -10.03
C LEU A 79 -6.17 11.59 -11.50
N ARG A 80 -6.30 10.65 -12.42
CA ARG A 80 -6.34 10.93 -13.87
C ARG A 80 -7.54 11.78 -14.26
N HIS A 81 -8.72 11.49 -13.70
CA HIS A 81 -9.94 12.24 -14.00
C HIS A 81 -9.86 13.71 -13.56
N ASN A 82 -9.13 13.98 -12.48
CA ASN A 82 -8.95 15.34 -11.95
C ASN A 82 -7.66 16.03 -12.46
N GLY A 83 -6.92 15.42 -13.39
CA GLY A 83 -5.69 15.98 -13.92
C GLY A 83 -4.55 16.06 -12.90
N LEU A 84 -4.56 15.18 -11.91
CA LEU A 84 -3.54 15.08 -10.86
C LEU A 84 -2.50 14.01 -11.21
N ASP A 85 -2.00 14.04 -12.44
CA ASP A 85 -1.03 13.06 -12.94
C ASP A 85 0.32 13.12 -12.20
N ASP A 86 0.61 14.26 -11.57
CA ASP A 86 1.81 14.45 -10.74
C ASP A 86 1.72 13.76 -9.37
N HIS A 87 0.62 13.07 -9.09
CA HIS A 87 0.41 12.37 -7.83
C HIS A 87 0.36 10.87 -8.04
N ARG A 88 0.81 10.14 -7.04
CA ARG A 88 0.78 8.67 -7.03
C ARG A 88 0.19 8.15 -5.73
N VAL A 89 -0.39 6.97 -5.81
CA VAL A 89 -0.93 6.26 -4.65
C VAL A 89 0.13 5.33 -4.09
N LEU A 90 0.57 5.59 -2.87
CA LEU A 90 1.44 4.72 -2.10
C LEU A 90 0.62 3.87 -1.14
N SER A 91 1.02 2.63 -0.96
CA SER A 91 0.45 1.74 0.04
C SER A 91 1.49 1.47 1.12
N GLN A 92 1.23 1.97 2.33
CA GLN A 92 2.07 1.75 3.49
C GLN A 92 1.22 1.19 4.64
N SER A 93 1.63 0.06 5.19
CA SER A 93 0.97 -0.54 6.37
C SER A 93 -0.57 -0.70 6.24
N GLY A 94 -1.07 -0.96 5.01
CA GLY A 94 -2.52 -1.09 4.76
C GLY A 94 -3.27 0.23 4.58
N ILE A 95 -2.57 1.36 4.68
CA ILE A 95 -3.11 2.69 4.40
C ILE A 95 -2.68 3.11 2.99
N LEU A 96 -3.60 3.69 2.23
CA LEU A 96 -3.35 4.26 0.91
C LEU A 96 -3.13 5.76 1.06
N GLU A 97 -1.95 6.24 0.77
CA GLU A 97 -1.59 7.67 0.81
C GLU A 97 -1.41 8.21 -0.60
N ILE A 98 -1.95 9.41 -0.86
CA ILE A 98 -1.72 10.14 -2.11
C ILE A 98 -0.58 11.12 -1.91
N VAL A 99 0.52 10.91 -2.66
CA VAL A 99 1.76 11.68 -2.53
C VAL A 99 2.15 12.27 -3.89
N PRO A 100 2.63 13.52 -3.93
CA PRO A 100 3.19 14.08 -5.16
C PRO A 100 4.41 13.27 -5.62
N GLN A 101 4.51 13.03 -6.91
CA GLN A 101 5.54 12.16 -7.51
C GLN A 101 6.97 12.68 -7.27
N HIS A 102 7.18 13.99 -7.25
CA HIS A 102 8.49 14.59 -7.02
C HIS A 102 9.06 14.32 -5.62
N ILE A 103 8.20 14.24 -4.59
CA ILE A 103 8.66 13.92 -3.22
C ILE A 103 9.09 12.45 -3.12
N ALA A 104 8.43 11.55 -3.85
CA ALA A 104 8.78 10.14 -3.83
C ALA A 104 10.12 9.84 -4.52
N ILE A 105 10.58 10.70 -5.42
CA ILE A 105 11.88 10.54 -6.09
C ILE A 105 13.01 10.90 -5.13
N HIS A 106 12.85 11.98 -4.35
CA HIS A 106 13.88 12.41 -3.41
C HIS A 106 14.11 11.42 -2.26
N SER A 107 13.04 10.79 -1.75
CA SER A 107 13.19 9.79 -0.67
C SER A 107 13.90 8.51 -1.11
N ARG A 108 13.92 8.19 -2.41
CA ARG A 108 14.69 7.04 -2.94
C ARG A 108 16.15 7.36 -3.22
N HIS A 109 16.49 8.63 -3.47
CA HIS A 109 17.87 9.03 -3.78
C HIS A 109 18.72 9.30 -2.54
N GLU A 110 18.11 9.67 -1.41
CA GLU A 110 18.84 9.94 -0.19
C GLU A 110 19.38 8.69 0.52
N GLU A 111 18.78 7.51 0.26
CA GLU A 111 19.24 6.26 0.86
C GLU A 111 20.44 5.62 0.11
N TRP A 112 20.77 6.13 -1.08
CA TRP A 112 21.86 5.57 -1.88
C TRP A 112 23.03 6.55 -2.03
N THR A 113 23.49 7.10 -0.95
CA THR A 113 24.87 7.60 -0.89
C THR A 113 25.75 6.38 -0.62
N PRO A 114 26.59 5.94 -1.57
CA PRO A 114 27.54 4.89 -1.28
C PRO A 114 28.40 5.38 -0.11
N PRO A 115 28.68 4.52 0.88
CA PRO A 115 29.48 4.92 2.03
C PRO A 115 30.79 5.53 1.52
N PRO A 116 31.26 6.66 2.08
CA PRO A 116 32.43 7.39 1.59
C PRO A 116 33.68 6.50 1.50
N ALA A 117 33.70 5.39 2.24
CA ALA A 117 34.74 4.37 2.16
C ALA A 117 34.80 3.66 0.80
N ALA A 118 33.68 3.51 0.10
CA ALA A 118 33.68 2.87 -1.22
C ALA A 118 34.26 3.80 -2.32
N ALA A 119 34.22 5.11 -2.13
CA ALA A 119 34.81 6.08 -3.05
C ALA A 119 36.32 6.22 -2.88
N THR A 120 36.86 5.84 -1.72
CA THR A 120 38.29 5.98 -1.40
C THR A 120 39.10 4.69 -1.58
N MET A 121 38.47 3.59 -1.96
CA MET A 121 39.11 2.26 -2.06
C MET A 121 39.58 1.79 -3.45
N PRO A 122 39.52 2.57 -4.54
CA PRO A 122 40.05 2.07 -5.81
C PRO A 122 41.57 1.92 -5.82
N TYR A 123 42.28 2.47 -4.84
CA TYR A 123 43.73 2.46 -4.76
C TYR A 123 44.33 1.45 -3.75
N LEU A 124 43.50 0.74 -3.01
CA LEU A 124 43.98 -0.26 -2.04
C LEU A 124 44.42 -1.59 -2.63
N PHE A 125 44.23 -1.75 -3.94
CA PHE A 125 44.73 -2.93 -4.67
C PHE A 125 45.61 -2.49 -5.86
N PRO A 126 46.80 -1.91 -5.60
CA PRO A 126 47.77 -1.66 -6.65
C PRO A 126 48.40 -3.00 -7.03
N GLY A 127 47.78 -3.79 -7.84
CA GLY A 127 48.32 -5.09 -8.19
C GLY A 127 47.41 -5.99 -8.98
N THR A 128 46.17 -5.57 -9.20
CA THR A 128 45.24 -6.33 -10.06
C THR A 128 45.41 -6.09 -11.55
N ASN A 129 46.49 -5.45 -11.95
CA ASN A 129 46.98 -5.49 -13.34
C ASN A 129 47.74 -6.76 -13.65
N ALA A 130 47.44 -7.86 -12.96
CA ALA A 130 47.90 -9.16 -13.37
C ALA A 130 47.31 -9.46 -14.76
N PRO A 131 48.14 -9.69 -15.78
CA PRO A 131 47.61 -10.02 -17.12
C PRO A 131 46.77 -11.27 -16.97
N VAL A 132 45.51 -11.16 -17.38
CA VAL A 132 44.62 -12.31 -17.46
C VAL A 132 45.36 -13.37 -18.33
N PRO A 133 45.64 -14.56 -17.82
CA PRO A 133 46.25 -15.62 -18.64
C PRO A 133 45.24 -15.94 -19.74
N THR A 134 45.53 -15.49 -20.94
CA THR A 134 44.79 -15.91 -22.13
C THR A 134 45.12 -17.38 -22.35
N ASP A 135 44.29 -18.26 -21.81
CA ASP A 135 44.32 -19.68 -22.09
C ASP A 135 43.99 -19.88 -23.57
N LYS A 136 45.05 -19.90 -24.38
CA LYS A 136 45.02 -20.31 -25.77
C LYS A 136 44.83 -21.82 -25.79
N ARG A 137 43.62 -22.30 -25.51
CA ARG A 137 43.21 -23.65 -25.84
C ARG A 137 43.26 -23.81 -27.35
N ARG A 138 44.43 -24.26 -27.80
CA ARG A 138 44.63 -24.79 -29.13
C ARG A 138 43.60 -25.89 -29.37
N ARG A 139 42.54 -25.56 -30.09
CA ARG A 139 41.66 -26.56 -30.69
C ARG A 139 42.47 -27.33 -31.70
N LYS A 140 42.91 -28.54 -31.34
CA LYS A 140 43.34 -29.54 -32.32
C LYS A 140 42.12 -29.90 -33.15
N LYS A 141 42.13 -29.56 -34.43
CA LYS A 141 41.25 -30.13 -35.43
C LYS A 141 41.65 -31.60 -35.66
N PRO A 142 40.66 -32.50 -35.80
CA PRO A 142 40.90 -33.86 -36.25
C PRO A 142 41.33 -33.88 -37.70
#